data_24193240cccec7a29392dd9df6e32a15
#
_entry.id   24193240cccec7a29392dd9df6e32a15
#
_cell.length_a   1.000
_cell.length_b   1.000
_cell.length_c   1.000
_cell.angle_alpha   90.00
_cell.angle_beta   90.00
_cell.angle_gamma   90.00
#
_symmetry.space_group_name_H-M   'P 1'
#
loop_
_entity.id
_entity.type
_entity.pdbx_description
1 polymer ?
#
loop_
_entity_poly.entity_id
_entity_poly.type
_entity_poly.pdbx_seq_one_letter_code
_entity_poly.pdbx_strand_id
1 'polypeptide(L)'
;MKKKAKFLMGALFFVMVSCAIITVNIYFPEKDVKEAYKTLEEELMSPDEQKTDEQKPDTKPESSIKFELISSAYAQEDVTADKITETIKKMPDVVDAYKEMGARIADTDRLRDSGKVGEGNKGLLVVREGVLLPFDQKIVEMENKNRQTVMSGMAKAIIRINRQPDNEENMRQVMPQAVEQFATVRRDSAKAGWWIQDPNGNWTKK
;
A
#
# COMPACT_ATOMS: atom_id res chain seq x y z
N MET A 1 -13.39 -50.13 -39.32
CA MET A 1 -13.39 -48.66 -39.51
C MET A 1 -14.08 -47.91 -38.36
N LYS A 2 -15.20 -48.36 -37.79
CA LYS A 2 -15.96 -47.67 -36.73
C LYS A 2 -15.22 -47.51 -35.38
N LYS A 3 -14.28 -48.43 -35.01
CA LYS A 3 -13.50 -48.33 -33.77
C LYS A 3 -12.41 -47.26 -33.82
N LYS A 4 -11.78 -47.06 -35.00
CA LYS A 4 -10.74 -46.02 -35.18
C LYS A 4 -11.33 -44.59 -35.15
N ALA A 5 -12.56 -44.41 -35.65
CA ALA A 5 -13.25 -43.13 -35.61
C ALA A 5 -13.65 -42.72 -34.18
N LYS A 6 -14.06 -43.64 -33.34
CA LYS A 6 -14.39 -43.38 -31.92
C LYS A 6 -13.15 -43.03 -31.11
N PHE A 7 -12.00 -43.59 -31.40
CA PHE A 7 -10.74 -43.28 -30.75
C PHE A 7 -10.22 -41.90 -31.14
N LEU A 8 -10.38 -41.54 -32.43
CA LEU A 8 -10.00 -40.21 -32.92
C LEU A 8 -10.90 -39.11 -32.32
N MET A 9 -12.19 -39.37 -32.15
CA MET A 9 -13.15 -38.44 -31.57
C MET A 9 -12.94 -38.25 -30.05
N GLY A 10 -12.51 -39.32 -29.35
CA GLY A 10 -12.10 -39.25 -27.93
C GLY A 10 -10.80 -38.44 -27.71
N ALA A 11 -9.83 -38.61 -28.61
CA ALA A 11 -8.56 -37.84 -28.55
C ALA A 11 -8.77 -36.38 -28.86
N LEU A 12 -9.69 -36.01 -29.77
CA LEU A 12 -10.04 -34.63 -30.11
C LEU A 12 -10.74 -33.90 -28.95
N PHE A 13 -11.52 -34.62 -28.14
CA PHE A 13 -12.21 -34.03 -26.98
C PHE A 13 -11.24 -33.75 -25.82
N PHE A 14 -10.12 -34.46 -25.72
CA PHE A 14 -9.13 -34.29 -24.66
C PHE A 14 -8.21 -33.03 -24.89
N VAL A 15 -8.13 -32.55 -26.12
CA VAL A 15 -7.32 -31.37 -26.48
C VAL A 15 -8.02 -30.03 -26.14
N MET A 16 -9.33 -30.06 -25.88
CA MET A 16 -10.13 -28.85 -25.62
C MET A 16 -10.13 -28.39 -24.14
N VAL A 17 -9.48 -29.15 -23.24
CA VAL A 17 -9.31 -28.69 -21.84
C VAL A 17 -7.94 -28.03 -21.68
N SER A 18 -7.66 -27.09 -22.53
CA SER A 18 -6.56 -26.12 -22.28
C SER A 18 -7.06 -25.10 -21.27
N CYS A 19 -6.77 -25.29 -20.00
CA CYS A 19 -6.90 -24.23 -19.01
C CYS A 19 -5.95 -23.11 -19.41
N ALA A 20 -6.46 -22.07 -20.04
CA ALA A 20 -5.71 -20.84 -20.23
C ALA A 20 -5.51 -20.23 -18.84
N ILE A 21 -4.31 -20.30 -18.31
CA ILE A 21 -3.91 -19.53 -17.12
C ILE A 21 -3.76 -18.08 -17.58
N ILE A 22 -4.78 -17.28 -17.31
CA ILE A 22 -4.71 -15.83 -17.53
C ILE A 22 -3.95 -15.26 -16.34
N THR A 23 -2.69 -14.92 -16.53
CA THR A 23 -1.93 -14.16 -15.55
C THR A 23 -2.34 -12.69 -15.67
N VAL A 24 -3.08 -12.20 -14.69
CA VAL A 24 -3.43 -10.78 -14.59
C VAL A 24 -2.25 -10.07 -13.94
N ASN A 25 -1.66 -9.13 -14.65
CA ASN A 25 -0.62 -8.27 -14.07
C ASN A 25 -1.28 -7.00 -13.54
N ILE A 26 -1.26 -6.82 -12.22
CA ILE A 26 -1.80 -5.61 -11.57
C ILE A 26 -0.71 -4.55 -11.61
N TYR A 27 -1.02 -3.40 -12.24
CA TYR A 27 -0.09 -2.27 -12.27
C TYR A 27 0.02 -1.63 -10.88
N PHE A 28 1.25 -1.53 -10.38
CA PHE A 28 1.57 -0.92 -9.10
C PHE A 28 2.47 0.31 -9.30
N PRO A 29 1.95 1.54 -9.17
CA PRO A 29 2.70 2.77 -9.36
C PRO A 29 3.43 3.14 -8.05
N GLU A 30 4.65 2.67 -7.85
CA GLU A 30 5.41 2.84 -6.62
C GLU A 30 5.51 4.30 -6.15
N LYS A 31 5.75 5.23 -7.07
CA LYS A 31 5.88 6.66 -6.77
C LYS A 31 4.55 7.23 -6.24
N ASP A 32 3.45 6.95 -6.92
CA ASP A 32 2.13 7.45 -6.54
C ASP A 32 1.65 6.81 -5.23
N VAL A 33 1.94 5.53 -5.02
CA VAL A 33 1.65 4.84 -3.75
C VAL A 33 2.43 5.46 -2.60
N LYS A 34 3.71 5.77 -2.78
CA LYS A 34 4.53 6.45 -1.77
C LYS A 34 4.00 7.84 -1.46
N GLU A 35 3.58 8.59 -2.47
CA GLU A 35 2.96 9.91 -2.32
C GLU A 35 1.63 9.81 -1.60
N ALA A 36 0.75 8.87 -1.98
CA ALA A 36 -0.53 8.64 -1.33
C ALA A 36 -0.37 8.30 0.17
N TYR A 37 0.62 7.48 0.54
CA TYR A 37 0.91 7.21 1.95
C TYR A 37 1.24 8.50 2.72
N LYS A 38 2.10 9.36 2.17
CA LYS A 38 2.47 10.64 2.81
C LYS A 38 1.28 11.58 2.95
N THR A 39 0.50 11.74 1.89
CA THR A 39 -0.71 12.59 1.91
C THR A 39 -1.71 12.10 2.97
N LEU A 40 -1.96 10.78 3.05
CA LEU A 40 -2.85 10.21 4.04
C LEU A 40 -2.33 10.38 5.48
N GLU A 41 -1.03 10.25 5.71
CA GLU A 41 -0.43 10.53 7.01
C GLU A 41 -0.61 12.01 7.40
N GLU A 42 -0.32 12.94 6.49
CA GLU A 42 -0.47 14.37 6.72
C GLU A 42 -1.92 14.79 7.00
N GLU A 43 -2.87 14.24 6.26
CA GLU A 43 -4.28 14.61 6.38
C GLU A 43 -5.01 13.93 7.54
N LEU A 44 -4.69 12.65 7.83
CA LEU A 44 -5.48 11.83 8.76
C LEU A 44 -4.81 11.63 10.12
N MET A 45 -3.48 11.82 10.22
CA MET A 45 -2.76 11.66 11.49
C MET A 45 -2.54 12.99 12.22
N SER A 46 -2.74 14.13 11.55
CA SER A 46 -2.69 15.44 12.22
C SER A 46 -3.89 15.59 13.17
N PRO A 47 -3.70 16.17 14.39
CA PRO A 47 -4.83 16.53 15.22
C PRO A 47 -5.74 17.51 14.44
N ASP A 48 -7.05 17.36 14.57
CA ASP A 48 -8.06 18.22 13.94
C ASP A 48 -7.80 19.71 14.26
N GLU A 49 -6.94 20.36 13.51
CA GLU A 49 -7.09 21.79 13.25
C GLU A 49 -8.14 21.88 12.14
N GLN A 50 -9.32 22.37 12.50
CA GLN A 50 -10.41 22.69 11.59
C GLN A 50 -9.83 23.42 10.38
N LYS A 51 -9.62 22.71 9.28
CA LYS A 51 -9.38 23.34 7.99
C LYS A 51 -10.71 23.92 7.53
N THR A 52 -10.94 25.18 7.85
CA THR A 52 -11.84 26.07 7.11
C THR A 52 -11.51 25.88 5.62
N ASP A 53 -12.56 25.64 4.82
CA ASP A 53 -12.51 25.62 3.37
C ASP A 53 -11.88 26.93 2.85
N GLU A 54 -10.59 26.96 2.64
CA GLU A 54 -9.95 27.96 1.80
C GLU A 54 -9.76 27.37 0.41
N GLN A 55 -10.67 27.78 -0.46
CA GLN A 55 -10.58 27.62 -1.90
C GLN A 55 -9.19 28.03 -2.40
N LYS A 56 -8.45 27.07 -2.90
CA LYS A 56 -7.25 27.34 -3.70
C LYS A 56 -7.65 27.98 -5.02
N PRO A 57 -7.05 29.13 -5.42
CA PRO A 57 -7.39 29.73 -6.72
C PRO A 57 -6.90 28.85 -7.86
N ASP A 58 -7.79 28.63 -8.83
CA ASP A 58 -7.52 28.05 -10.13
C ASP A 58 -6.36 28.76 -10.84
N THR A 59 -5.24 28.11 -10.95
CA THR A 59 -4.23 28.47 -11.95
C THR A 59 -4.20 27.36 -13.01
N LYS A 60 -4.93 27.60 -14.08
CA LYS A 60 -4.85 26.89 -15.34
C LYS A 60 -3.46 27.12 -15.96
N PRO A 61 -2.72 26.10 -16.36
CA PRO A 61 -1.73 26.26 -17.41
C PRO A 61 -2.36 25.88 -18.75
N GLU A 62 -2.12 26.76 -19.70
CA GLU A 62 -2.58 26.67 -21.08
C GLU A 62 -2.07 25.45 -21.82
N SER A 63 -2.96 24.95 -22.62
CA SER A 63 -2.90 24.05 -23.73
C SER A 63 -1.61 24.12 -24.57
N SER A 64 -0.90 23.01 -24.66
CA SER A 64 -0.17 22.66 -25.86
C SER A 64 -0.60 21.27 -26.35
N ILE A 65 -1.40 21.29 -27.40
CA ILE A 65 -1.85 20.11 -28.14
C ILE A 65 -0.61 19.45 -28.77
N LYS A 66 -0.10 18.39 -28.19
CA LYS A 66 0.75 17.43 -28.89
C LYS A 66 -0.11 16.27 -29.36
N PHE A 67 -0.21 16.22 -30.69
CA PHE A 67 -0.82 15.12 -31.41
C PHE A 67 0.10 13.90 -31.26
N GLU A 68 -0.21 13.02 -30.35
CA GLU A 68 0.43 11.71 -30.27
C GLU A 68 -0.49 10.67 -30.90
N LEU A 69 0.08 10.03 -31.92
CA LEU A 69 -0.51 8.96 -32.70
C LEU A 69 -0.99 7.82 -31.77
N ILE A 70 -2.23 7.50 -31.93
CA ILE A 70 -3.00 6.41 -31.35
C ILE A 70 -2.22 5.10 -31.43
N SER A 71 -1.77 4.57 -30.31
CA SER A 71 -1.67 3.15 -30.15
C SER A 71 -2.79 2.71 -29.21
N SER A 72 -3.79 2.12 -29.83
CA SER A 72 -4.91 1.49 -29.15
C SER A 72 -4.43 0.25 -28.42
N ALA A 73 -4.33 0.34 -27.10
CA ALA A 73 -4.42 -0.80 -26.24
C ALA A 73 -4.89 -0.28 -24.88
N TYR A 74 -6.10 -0.61 -24.50
CA TYR A 74 -6.66 -0.48 -23.15
C TYR A 74 -6.23 0.79 -22.43
N ALA A 75 -7.10 1.80 -22.42
CA ALA A 75 -6.95 2.95 -21.53
C ALA A 75 -6.92 2.41 -20.09
N GLN A 76 -5.73 2.11 -19.62
CA GLN A 76 -5.46 1.88 -18.22
C GLN A 76 -5.66 3.24 -17.58
N GLU A 77 -6.76 3.38 -16.86
CA GLU A 77 -7.08 4.59 -16.12
C GLU A 77 -5.87 4.88 -15.23
N ASP A 78 -5.23 6.04 -15.38
CA ASP A 78 -4.01 6.38 -14.66
C ASP A 78 -4.21 6.19 -13.16
N VAL A 79 -3.41 5.32 -12.57
CA VAL A 79 -3.40 5.08 -11.13
C VAL A 79 -2.55 6.18 -10.51
N THR A 80 -3.20 7.28 -10.10
CA THR A 80 -2.54 8.46 -9.51
C THR A 80 -2.63 8.44 -7.97
N ALA A 81 -1.75 9.19 -7.32
CA ALA A 81 -1.76 9.37 -5.86
C ALA A 81 -3.11 9.88 -5.35
N ASP A 82 -3.73 10.84 -6.03
CA ASP A 82 -5.04 11.39 -5.67
C ASP A 82 -6.14 10.33 -5.71
N LYS A 83 -6.17 9.51 -6.77
CA LYS A 83 -7.16 8.45 -6.92
C LYS A 83 -7.00 7.35 -5.86
N ILE A 84 -5.76 7.04 -5.50
CA ILE A 84 -5.44 6.12 -4.41
C ILE A 84 -5.96 6.69 -3.09
N THR A 85 -5.62 7.95 -2.79
CA THR A 85 -6.03 8.66 -1.58
C THR A 85 -7.55 8.72 -1.44
N GLU A 86 -8.26 9.11 -2.49
CA GLU A 86 -9.73 9.14 -2.49
C GLU A 86 -10.35 7.75 -2.29
N THR A 87 -9.73 6.71 -2.87
CA THR A 87 -10.21 5.33 -2.70
C THR A 87 -10.06 4.87 -1.25
N ILE A 88 -8.94 5.20 -0.61
CA ILE A 88 -8.66 4.86 0.79
C ILE A 88 -9.57 5.65 1.74
N LYS A 89 -9.84 6.93 1.48
CA LYS A 89 -10.77 7.74 2.27
C LYS A 89 -12.19 7.16 2.33
N LYS A 90 -12.55 6.29 1.40
CA LYS A 90 -13.82 5.54 1.39
C LYS A 90 -13.75 4.21 2.16
N MET A 91 -12.65 3.91 2.83
CA MET A 91 -12.43 2.72 3.66
C MET A 91 -12.38 3.12 5.14
N PRO A 92 -13.50 3.03 5.88
CA PRO A 92 -13.57 3.53 7.27
C PRO A 92 -12.52 2.89 8.18
N ASP A 93 -12.30 1.59 8.04
CA ASP A 93 -11.30 0.84 8.80
C ASP A 93 -9.88 1.38 8.63
N VAL A 94 -9.52 1.82 7.43
CA VAL A 94 -8.21 2.39 7.13
C VAL A 94 -8.11 3.82 7.65
N VAL A 95 -9.17 4.62 7.48
CA VAL A 95 -9.24 5.99 8.02
C VAL A 95 -9.12 5.99 9.54
N ASP A 96 -9.85 5.10 10.22
CA ASP A 96 -9.80 4.96 11.67
C ASP A 96 -8.40 4.50 12.13
N ALA A 97 -7.76 3.58 11.40
CA ALA A 97 -6.39 3.16 11.68
C ALA A 97 -5.41 4.34 11.64
N TYR A 98 -5.48 5.22 10.63
CA TYR A 98 -4.65 6.43 10.57
C TYR A 98 -4.90 7.38 11.74
N LYS A 99 -6.16 7.67 12.06
CA LYS A 99 -6.54 8.53 13.20
C LYS A 99 -6.01 7.98 14.52
N GLU A 100 -6.15 6.68 14.74
CA GLU A 100 -5.62 6.02 15.93
C GLU A 100 -4.08 6.04 15.99
N MET A 101 -3.39 5.91 14.85
CA MET A 101 -1.94 6.10 14.77
C MET A 101 -1.56 7.54 15.10
N GLY A 102 -2.29 8.53 14.58
CA GLY A 102 -2.12 9.94 14.90
C GLY A 102 -2.24 10.23 16.39
N ALA A 103 -3.28 9.69 17.04
CA ALA A 103 -3.49 9.85 18.47
C ALA A 103 -2.35 9.24 19.34
N ARG A 104 -1.56 8.30 18.80
CA ARG A 104 -0.45 7.63 19.49
C ARG A 104 0.94 8.14 19.10
N ILE A 105 1.05 9.17 18.27
CA ILE A 105 2.36 9.67 17.80
C ILE A 105 3.30 9.96 18.97
N ALA A 106 2.84 10.67 20.01
CA ALA A 106 3.68 11.03 21.16
C ALA A 106 4.24 9.80 21.88
N ASP A 107 3.43 8.76 22.07
CA ASP A 107 3.87 7.52 22.72
C ASP A 107 4.85 6.72 21.86
N THR A 108 4.57 6.61 20.57
CA THR A 108 5.45 5.89 19.64
C THR A 108 6.77 6.63 19.44
N ASP A 109 6.75 7.97 19.42
CA ASP A 109 7.97 8.79 19.34
C ASP A 109 8.82 8.62 20.60
N ARG A 110 8.22 8.67 21.79
CA ARG A 110 8.90 8.40 23.06
C ARG A 110 9.63 7.03 23.03
N LEU A 111 8.99 6.01 22.48
CA LEU A 111 9.60 4.67 22.36
C LEU A 111 10.76 4.64 21.37
N ARG A 112 10.65 5.36 20.24
CA ARG A 112 11.75 5.49 19.26
C ARG A 112 12.91 6.30 19.82
N ASP A 113 12.61 7.43 20.48
CA ASP A 113 13.64 8.30 21.12
C ASP A 113 14.43 7.56 22.19
N SER A 114 13.79 6.67 22.93
CA SER A 114 14.46 5.83 23.93
C SER A 114 15.33 4.71 23.32
N GLY A 115 15.27 4.49 21.99
CA GLY A 115 15.95 3.42 21.30
C GLY A 115 15.37 2.02 21.52
N LYS A 116 14.31 1.88 22.32
CA LYS A 116 13.67 0.58 22.60
C LYS A 116 13.02 -0.06 21.40
N VAL A 117 12.51 0.78 20.48
CA VAL A 117 11.91 0.32 19.23
C VAL A 117 12.55 1.01 18.04
N GLY A 118 12.43 0.39 16.86
CA GLY A 118 12.88 0.96 15.59
C GLY A 118 11.90 0.67 14.47
N GLU A 119 12.05 1.38 13.37
CA GLU A 119 11.27 1.15 12.15
C GLU A 119 11.82 -0.08 11.40
N GLY A 120 11.07 -1.16 11.43
CA GLY A 120 11.43 -2.42 10.76
C GLY A 120 11.25 -2.36 9.24
N ASN A 121 11.97 -3.23 8.53
CA ASN A 121 11.93 -3.31 7.07
C ASN A 121 10.58 -3.79 6.47
N LYS A 122 9.68 -4.28 7.33
CA LYS A 122 8.30 -4.64 6.95
C LYS A 122 7.26 -3.59 7.33
N GLY A 123 7.71 -2.36 7.63
CA GLY A 123 6.83 -1.24 7.99
C GLY A 123 6.24 -1.32 9.40
N LEU A 124 6.69 -2.26 10.23
CA LEU A 124 6.23 -2.42 11.61
C LEU A 124 7.28 -1.89 12.60
N LEU A 125 6.82 -1.44 13.77
CA LEU A 125 7.70 -1.19 14.89
C LEU A 125 8.25 -2.51 15.43
N VAL A 126 9.56 -2.57 15.62
CA VAL A 126 10.27 -3.75 16.14
C VAL A 126 10.96 -3.38 17.46
N VAL A 127 10.76 -4.21 18.48
CA VAL A 127 11.49 -4.08 19.75
C VAL A 127 12.95 -4.40 19.50
N ARG A 128 13.83 -3.49 19.88
CA ARG A 128 15.28 -3.55 19.64
C ARG A 128 16.05 -4.09 20.82
N GLU A 129 15.80 -3.54 22.01
CA GLU A 129 16.56 -3.84 23.21
C GLU A 129 15.64 -4.03 24.40
N GLY A 130 15.99 -5.05 25.22
CA GLY A 130 15.31 -5.31 26.49
C GLY A 130 13.87 -5.79 26.36
N VAL A 131 13.17 -5.70 27.48
CA VAL A 131 11.74 -6.03 27.58
C VAL A 131 10.97 -4.72 27.72
N LEU A 132 9.92 -4.56 26.93
CA LEU A 132 8.99 -3.44 27.10
C LEU A 132 8.13 -3.66 28.35
N LEU A 133 7.79 -2.57 29.01
CA LEU A 133 6.74 -2.60 30.03
C LEU A 133 5.40 -2.99 29.38
N PRO A 134 4.47 -3.61 30.12
CA PRO A 134 3.20 -4.06 29.55
C PRO A 134 2.42 -2.95 28.82
N PHE A 135 2.48 -1.72 29.32
CA PHE A 135 1.87 -0.57 28.67
C PHE A 135 2.51 -0.24 27.33
N ASP A 136 3.86 -0.19 27.27
CA ASP A 136 4.63 0.09 26.06
C ASP A 136 4.45 -1.03 25.02
N GLN A 137 4.39 -2.29 25.46
CA GLN A 137 4.11 -3.43 24.60
C GLN A 137 2.74 -3.28 23.92
N LYS A 138 1.70 -2.89 24.67
CA LYS A 138 0.36 -2.66 24.11
C LYS A 138 0.36 -1.53 23.08
N ILE A 139 1.12 -0.45 23.30
CA ILE A 139 1.28 0.63 22.32
C ILE A 139 1.84 0.07 20.99
N VAL A 140 2.92 -0.71 21.05
CA VAL A 140 3.54 -1.30 19.85
C VAL A 140 2.59 -2.28 19.15
N GLU A 141 1.85 -3.09 19.88
CA GLU A 141 0.86 -4.03 19.32
C GLU A 141 -0.27 -3.29 18.59
N MET A 142 -0.84 -2.25 19.22
CA MET A 142 -1.91 -1.44 18.62
C MET A 142 -1.40 -0.70 17.38
N GLU A 143 -0.23 -0.09 17.47
CA GLU A 143 0.40 0.60 16.35
C GLU A 143 0.62 -0.36 15.17
N ASN A 144 1.20 -1.53 15.43
CA ASN A 144 1.47 -2.53 14.39
C ASN A 144 0.18 -3.10 13.76
N LYS A 145 -0.88 -3.27 14.55
CA LYS A 145 -2.19 -3.66 14.02
C LYS A 145 -2.73 -2.62 13.05
N ASN A 146 -2.66 -1.34 13.40
CA ASN A 146 -3.14 -0.26 12.53
C ASN A 146 -2.29 -0.14 11.26
N ARG A 147 -0.97 -0.26 11.38
CA ARG A 147 -0.07 -0.29 10.21
C ARG A 147 -0.39 -1.42 9.25
N GLN A 148 -0.70 -2.61 9.76
CA GLN A 148 -1.15 -3.74 8.93
C GLN A 148 -2.48 -3.43 8.22
N THR A 149 -3.43 -2.78 8.90
CA THR A 149 -4.68 -2.32 8.29
C THR A 149 -4.41 -1.32 7.17
N VAL A 150 -3.55 -0.34 7.39
CA VAL A 150 -3.15 0.66 6.40
C VAL A 150 -2.50 0.02 5.18
N MET A 151 -1.53 -0.87 5.36
CA MET A 151 -0.85 -1.57 4.26
C MET A 151 -1.81 -2.46 3.46
N SER A 152 -2.69 -3.17 4.16
CA SER A 152 -3.73 -3.99 3.51
C SER A 152 -4.74 -3.14 2.75
N GLY A 153 -5.14 -2.00 3.31
CA GLY A 153 -6.02 -1.03 2.67
C GLY A 153 -5.41 -0.47 1.39
N MET A 154 -4.13 -0.13 1.39
CA MET A 154 -3.40 0.31 0.21
C MET A 154 -3.41 -0.76 -0.88
N ALA A 155 -3.09 -2.01 -0.55
CA ALA A 155 -3.12 -3.11 -1.50
C ALA A 155 -4.52 -3.30 -2.11
N LYS A 156 -5.57 -3.26 -1.30
CA LYS A 156 -6.98 -3.32 -1.77
C LYS A 156 -7.34 -2.14 -2.66
N ALA A 157 -6.90 -0.91 -2.34
CA ALA A 157 -7.14 0.26 -3.18
C ALA A 157 -6.53 0.08 -4.56
N ILE A 158 -5.28 -0.37 -4.65
CA ILE A 158 -4.59 -0.64 -5.91
C ILE A 158 -5.32 -1.72 -6.73
N ILE A 159 -5.73 -2.83 -6.10
CA ILE A 159 -6.49 -3.90 -6.75
C ILE A 159 -7.79 -3.36 -7.35
N ARG A 160 -8.56 -2.56 -6.57
CA ARG A 160 -9.84 -1.97 -7.01
C ARG A 160 -9.68 -0.98 -8.16
N ILE A 161 -8.67 -0.11 -8.08
CA ILE A 161 -8.40 0.88 -9.14
C ILE A 161 -8.01 0.17 -10.44
N ASN A 162 -7.29 -0.94 -10.36
CA ASN A 162 -6.98 -1.81 -11.50
C ASN A 162 -8.19 -2.66 -11.96
N ARG A 163 -9.37 -2.47 -11.35
CA ARG A 163 -10.61 -3.22 -11.67
C ARG A 163 -10.47 -4.73 -11.53
N GLN A 164 -9.61 -5.16 -10.60
CA GLN A 164 -9.39 -6.55 -10.29
C GLN A 164 -10.22 -7.00 -9.07
N PRO A 165 -10.60 -8.26 -8.98
CA PRO A 165 -11.30 -8.79 -7.82
C PRO A 165 -10.42 -8.77 -6.57
N ASP A 166 -11.02 -8.41 -5.43
CA ASP A 166 -10.38 -8.46 -4.12
C ASP A 166 -10.34 -9.92 -3.62
N ASN A 167 -9.30 -10.65 -4.01
CA ASN A 167 -9.08 -12.05 -3.67
C ASN A 167 -7.64 -12.28 -3.18
N GLU A 168 -7.39 -13.46 -2.61
CA GLU A 168 -6.08 -13.82 -2.05
C GLU A 168 -4.94 -13.78 -3.07
N GLU A 169 -5.20 -14.14 -4.32
CA GLU A 169 -4.18 -14.17 -5.37
C GLU A 169 -3.69 -12.75 -5.68
N ASN A 170 -4.63 -11.83 -5.91
CA ASN A 170 -4.31 -10.44 -6.18
C ASN A 170 -3.69 -9.76 -4.95
N MET A 171 -4.15 -10.08 -3.74
CA MET A 171 -3.52 -9.61 -2.51
C MET A 171 -2.08 -10.12 -2.36
N ARG A 172 -1.79 -11.37 -2.68
CA ARG A 172 -0.41 -11.92 -2.66
C ARG A 172 0.51 -11.20 -3.64
N GLN A 173 -0.02 -10.76 -4.78
CA GLN A 173 0.76 -10.03 -5.78
C GLN A 173 1.06 -8.59 -5.35
N VAL A 174 0.09 -7.88 -4.76
CA VAL A 174 0.17 -6.43 -4.48
C VAL A 174 0.72 -6.13 -3.08
N MET A 175 0.39 -6.94 -2.08
CA MET A 175 0.73 -6.69 -0.69
C MET A 175 2.24 -6.50 -0.42
N PRO A 176 3.17 -7.29 -1.00
CA PRO A 176 4.60 -7.07 -0.78
C PRO A 176 5.07 -5.67 -1.20
N GLN A 177 4.55 -5.14 -2.30
CA GLN A 177 4.88 -3.82 -2.81
C GLN A 177 4.28 -2.72 -1.93
N ALA A 178 3.04 -2.88 -1.47
CA ALA A 178 2.42 -1.96 -0.52
C ALA A 178 3.20 -1.88 0.79
N VAL A 179 3.65 -3.00 1.32
CA VAL A 179 4.50 -3.09 2.53
C VAL A 179 5.84 -2.37 2.32
N GLU A 180 6.50 -2.60 1.18
CA GLU A 180 7.81 -1.97 0.89
C GLU A 180 7.70 -0.45 0.78
N GLN A 181 6.67 0.07 0.10
CA GLN A 181 6.46 1.51 0.00
C GLN A 181 6.12 2.13 1.36
N PHE A 182 5.27 1.48 2.17
CA PHE A 182 5.00 1.94 3.52
C PHE A 182 6.26 1.95 4.39
N ALA A 183 7.04 0.86 4.40
CA ALA A 183 8.30 0.78 5.14
C ALA A 183 9.29 1.87 4.70
N THR A 184 9.33 2.17 3.40
CA THR A 184 10.17 3.24 2.85
C THR A 184 9.73 4.61 3.38
N VAL A 185 8.42 4.91 3.37
CA VAL A 185 7.88 6.15 3.94
C VAL A 185 8.25 6.27 5.42
N ARG A 186 8.07 5.20 6.22
CA ARG A 186 8.42 5.22 7.65
C ARG A 186 9.91 5.46 7.89
N ARG A 187 10.80 4.85 7.10
CA ARG A 187 12.25 5.11 7.16
C ARG A 187 12.61 6.54 6.78
N ASP A 188 11.96 7.06 5.72
CA ASP A 188 12.21 8.42 5.24
C ASP A 188 11.73 9.47 6.25
N SER A 189 10.63 9.25 6.93
CA SER A 189 10.04 10.13 7.94
C SER A 189 10.67 9.97 9.33
N ALA A 190 11.56 9.00 9.52
CA ALA A 190 12.23 8.78 10.80
C ALA A 190 13.09 9.99 11.19
N LYS A 191 13.06 10.39 12.48
CA LYS A 191 13.89 11.47 13.01
C LYS A 191 15.34 11.06 13.16
N ALA A 192 16.26 12.01 13.14
CA ALA A 192 17.67 11.76 13.41
C ALA A 192 17.86 11.04 14.76
N GLY A 193 18.68 9.99 14.77
CA GLY A 193 18.94 9.17 15.95
C GLY A 193 18.01 7.98 16.15
N TRP A 194 16.88 7.91 15.42
CA TRP A 194 16.01 6.73 15.47
C TRP A 194 16.63 5.54 14.77
N TRP A 195 16.30 4.35 15.26
CA TRP A 195 16.71 3.11 14.63
C TRP A 195 15.81 2.79 13.45
N ILE A 196 16.43 2.54 12.30
CA ILE A 196 15.78 2.10 11.07
C ILE A 196 16.43 0.83 10.56
N GLN A 197 15.63 -0.06 9.98
CA GLN A 197 16.11 -1.29 9.36
C GLN A 197 16.12 -1.14 7.84
N ASP A 198 17.26 -1.41 7.20
CA ASP A 198 17.37 -1.41 5.75
C ASP A 198 16.61 -2.61 5.12
N PRO A 199 16.39 -2.65 3.79
CA PRO A 199 15.72 -3.78 3.13
C PRO A 199 16.42 -5.12 3.37
N ASN A 200 17.73 -5.14 3.65
CA ASN A 200 18.51 -6.36 3.91
C ASN A 200 18.41 -6.82 5.38
N GLY A 201 17.75 -6.06 6.23
CA GLY A 201 17.56 -6.38 7.63
C GLY A 201 18.61 -5.81 8.57
N ASN A 202 19.54 -4.98 8.09
CA ASN A 202 20.56 -4.35 8.94
C ASN A 202 19.98 -3.11 9.65
N TRP A 203 20.37 -2.94 10.91
CA TRP A 203 19.95 -1.80 11.71
C TRP A 203 20.96 -0.67 11.67
N THR A 204 20.49 0.55 11.42
CA THR A 204 21.30 1.77 11.49
C THR A 204 20.52 2.87 12.20
N LYS A 205 21.21 3.89 12.68
CA LYS A 205 20.58 5.14 13.12
C LYS A 205 20.43 6.09 11.94
N LYS A 206 19.28 6.72 11.86
CA LYS A 206 19.04 7.79 10.91
C LYS A 206 19.94 8.98 11.17
#